data_eaaa5f98d3f38e55f74fc928c0e7ede1
#
_entry.id   eaaa5f98d3f38e55f74fc928c0e7ede1
#
_cell.length_a   1.000
_cell.length_b   1.000
_cell.length_c   1.000
_cell.angle_alpha   90.00
_cell.angle_beta   90.00
_cell.angle_gamma   90.00
#
_symmetry.space_group_name_H-M   'P 1'
#
loop_
_entity.id
_entity.type
_entity.pdbx_description
1 polymer ?
#
loop_
_entity_poly.entity_id
_entity_poly.type
_entity_poly.pdbx_seq_one_letter_code
_entity_poly.pdbx_strand_id
1 'polypeptide(L)'
;IKPAQAPQGFFVYNYGSAGIFRRADWMVTLKGYTTDVWGAEIYTKDNRYGRYQSYGSVQIMGKGNPVSRTGSGFVQDGWDWNRLPGTTTIHLPFELLDSPLKGTTMAHSKENFSGSSSLEGKNGMFAMKLMERNLENFTPDFVARKSVFCFDNRMICLGTGITNSNADYPTETTLFQTKYNGGEQKVGNDGYWLHDGYDNYYHV
;
A
#
# COMPACT_ATOMS: atom_id res chain seq x y z
N ILE A 1 -26.90 -11.18 21.05
CA ILE A 1 -26.36 -11.47 19.70
C ILE A 1 -24.91 -11.91 19.90
N LYS A 2 -24.56 -13.11 19.41
CA LYS A 2 -23.17 -13.57 19.42
C LYS A 2 -22.52 -13.12 18.10
N PRO A 3 -21.27 -12.61 18.11
CA PRO A 3 -20.55 -12.31 16.90
C PRO A 3 -20.42 -13.57 16.02
N ALA A 4 -20.54 -13.41 14.71
CA ALA A 4 -20.21 -14.48 13.77
C ALA A 4 -18.69 -14.76 13.81
N GLN A 5 -18.31 -15.98 13.46
CA GLN A 5 -16.90 -16.31 13.28
C GLN A 5 -16.31 -15.42 12.15
N ALA A 6 -15.16 -14.84 12.38
CA ALA A 6 -14.49 -14.01 11.39
C ALA A 6 -14.18 -14.83 10.12
N PRO A 7 -14.57 -14.36 8.93
CA PRO A 7 -14.29 -15.06 7.69
C PRO A 7 -12.79 -15.17 7.45
N GLN A 8 -12.37 -16.29 6.85
CA GLN A 8 -10.98 -16.58 6.50
C GLN A 8 -10.85 -16.74 4.99
N GLY A 9 -9.70 -16.41 4.44
CA GLY A 9 -9.40 -16.62 3.02
C GLY A 9 -9.08 -15.34 2.28
N PHE A 10 -9.24 -15.38 0.96
CA PHE A 10 -8.99 -14.25 0.07
C PHE A 10 -10.31 -13.74 -0.54
N PHE A 11 -10.56 -12.45 -0.38
CA PHE A 11 -11.77 -11.77 -0.83
C PHE A 11 -11.43 -10.79 -1.94
N VAL A 12 -12.18 -10.89 -3.04
CA VAL A 12 -11.98 -10.11 -4.28
C VAL A 12 -12.93 -8.91 -4.30
N TYR A 13 -12.37 -7.72 -4.49
CA TYR A 13 -13.11 -6.46 -4.58
C TYR A 13 -12.68 -5.65 -5.81
N ASN A 14 -12.81 -6.22 -7.00
CA ASN A 14 -12.30 -5.61 -8.24
C ASN A 14 -12.95 -4.28 -8.59
N TYR A 15 -14.21 -4.05 -8.24
CA TYR A 15 -14.85 -2.73 -8.39
C TYR A 15 -14.21 -1.63 -7.54
N GLY A 16 -13.50 -2.01 -6.48
CA GLY A 16 -12.68 -1.11 -5.67
C GLY A 16 -11.20 -1.20 -5.96
N SER A 17 -10.77 -1.95 -6.98
CA SER A 17 -9.35 -2.23 -7.26
C SER A 17 -8.63 -2.74 -6.01
N ALA A 18 -9.22 -3.72 -5.33
CA ALA A 18 -8.77 -4.17 -4.02
C ALA A 18 -8.87 -5.68 -3.82
N GLY A 19 -8.11 -6.18 -2.87
CA GLY A 19 -8.20 -7.53 -2.34
C GLY A 19 -8.01 -7.53 -0.83
N ILE A 20 -8.61 -8.48 -0.14
CA ILE A 20 -8.41 -8.67 1.30
C ILE A 20 -8.03 -10.13 1.52
N PHE A 21 -6.92 -10.35 2.20
CA PHE A 21 -6.52 -11.68 2.64
C PHE A 21 -6.57 -11.74 4.18
N ARG A 22 -7.30 -12.70 4.72
CA ARG A 22 -7.46 -12.87 6.15
C ARG A 22 -7.09 -14.27 6.60
N ARG A 23 -6.29 -14.33 7.65
CA ARG A 23 -5.95 -15.52 8.43
C ARG A 23 -6.30 -15.29 9.90
N ALA A 24 -6.23 -16.34 10.71
CA ALA A 24 -6.71 -16.35 12.09
C ALA A 24 -6.43 -15.04 12.86
N ASP A 25 -5.19 -14.62 12.88
CA ASP A 25 -4.72 -13.54 13.76
C ASP A 25 -4.31 -12.27 12.99
N TRP A 26 -4.42 -12.27 11.64
CA TRP A 26 -4.02 -11.11 10.84
C TRP A 26 -4.84 -10.98 9.56
N MET A 27 -4.79 -9.81 9.01
CA MET A 27 -5.44 -9.46 7.75
C MET A 27 -4.54 -8.51 6.97
N VAL A 28 -4.59 -8.58 5.66
CA VAL A 28 -3.99 -7.57 4.79
C VAL A 28 -5.02 -7.01 3.82
N THR A 29 -4.98 -5.71 3.62
CA THR A 29 -5.71 -5.03 2.56
C THR A 29 -4.74 -4.63 1.46
N LEU A 30 -5.13 -4.91 0.22
CA LEU A 30 -4.38 -4.64 -1.00
C LEU A 30 -5.18 -3.63 -1.81
N LYS A 31 -4.55 -2.51 -2.21
CA LYS A 31 -5.26 -1.44 -2.90
C LYS A 31 -4.44 -0.87 -4.05
N GLY A 32 -5.08 -0.80 -5.20
CA GLY A 32 -4.61 -0.10 -6.37
C GLY A 32 -5.62 0.93 -6.87
N TYR A 33 -5.39 1.47 -8.06
CA TYR A 33 -6.30 2.37 -8.74
C TYR A 33 -6.15 2.23 -10.27
N THR A 34 -7.13 2.71 -10.98
CA THR A 34 -7.19 2.58 -12.45
C THR A 34 -7.76 3.87 -13.07
N THR A 35 -8.02 3.83 -14.36
CA THR A 35 -8.80 4.86 -15.06
C THR A 35 -10.21 5.00 -14.51
N ASP A 36 -10.81 3.91 -14.01
CA ASP A 36 -12.21 3.86 -13.58
C ASP A 36 -12.36 3.92 -12.05
N VAL A 37 -11.35 3.43 -11.32
CA VAL A 37 -11.35 3.39 -9.85
C VAL A 37 -10.34 4.38 -9.33
N TRP A 38 -10.80 5.42 -8.64
CA TRP A 38 -9.90 6.40 -8.05
C TRP A 38 -9.07 5.83 -6.88
N GLY A 39 -7.86 6.33 -6.75
CA GLY A 39 -6.91 5.93 -5.71
C GLY A 39 -6.94 6.80 -4.46
N ALA A 40 -7.29 8.06 -4.64
CA ALA A 40 -7.38 9.04 -3.57
C ALA A 40 -8.41 10.10 -3.93
N GLU A 41 -9.07 10.63 -2.92
CA GLU A 41 -9.93 11.79 -3.01
C GLU A 41 -9.24 12.97 -2.32
N ILE A 42 -8.94 14.01 -3.08
CA ILE A 42 -8.20 15.19 -2.63
C ILE A 42 -9.18 16.34 -2.46
N TYR A 43 -9.16 16.97 -1.32
CA TYR A 43 -9.98 18.14 -1.02
C TYR A 43 -9.16 19.42 -0.97
N THR A 44 -9.83 20.57 -0.97
CA THR A 44 -9.16 21.87 -0.89
C THR A 44 -8.31 22.01 0.37
N LYS A 45 -8.75 21.43 1.49
CA LYS A 45 -8.08 21.53 2.79
C LYS A 45 -7.67 20.18 3.40
N ASP A 46 -8.29 19.09 2.93
CA ASP A 46 -8.12 17.77 3.52
C ASP A 46 -7.48 16.80 2.52
N ASN A 47 -6.79 15.79 3.06
CA ASN A 47 -6.09 14.75 2.30
C ASN A 47 -5.12 15.30 1.22
N ARG A 48 -4.51 16.44 1.50
CA ARG A 48 -3.61 17.13 0.56
C ARG A 48 -2.39 16.28 0.18
N TYR A 49 -1.95 15.41 1.09
CA TYR A 49 -0.79 14.53 0.94
C TYR A 49 -1.17 13.09 0.57
N GLY A 50 -2.43 12.82 0.23
CA GLY A 50 -2.92 11.50 -0.15
C GLY A 50 -2.51 10.99 -1.53
N ARG A 51 -1.51 11.61 -2.16
CA ARG A 51 -1.03 11.33 -3.52
C ARG A 51 -0.80 9.85 -3.78
N TYR A 52 -0.20 9.15 -2.84
CA TYR A 52 0.31 7.79 -3.00
C TYR A 52 -0.56 6.69 -2.37
N GLN A 53 -1.74 7.01 -1.85
CA GLN A 53 -2.56 6.07 -1.08
C GLN A 53 -2.89 4.75 -1.77
N SER A 54 -2.92 4.72 -3.09
CA SER A 54 -3.27 3.53 -3.88
C SER A 54 -2.18 3.08 -4.85
N TYR A 55 -0.93 3.42 -4.60
CA TYR A 55 0.22 3.01 -5.43
C TYR A 55 0.67 1.58 -5.11
N GLY A 56 -0.29 0.66 -5.06
CA GLY A 56 -0.08 -0.73 -4.68
C GLY A 56 0.14 -0.88 -3.17
N SER A 57 -0.70 -0.21 -2.37
CA SER A 57 -0.57 -0.29 -0.91
C SER A 57 -0.92 -1.68 -0.38
N VAL A 58 -0.17 -2.08 0.64
CA VAL A 58 -0.26 -3.36 1.33
C VAL A 58 -0.32 -3.05 2.83
N GLN A 59 -1.51 -2.98 3.39
CA GLN A 59 -1.66 -2.64 4.80
C GLN A 59 -1.94 -3.91 5.60
N ILE A 60 -0.98 -4.28 6.44
CA ILE A 60 -1.06 -5.43 7.31
C ILE A 60 -1.63 -5.01 8.67
N MET A 61 -2.58 -5.78 9.15
CA MET A 61 -3.22 -5.62 10.45
C MET A 61 -3.05 -6.90 11.25
N GLY A 62 -2.18 -6.85 12.27
CA GLY A 62 -1.88 -7.96 13.15
C GLY A 62 -2.91 -8.14 14.27
N LYS A 63 -2.49 -8.79 15.35
CA LYS A 63 -3.31 -9.07 16.54
C LYS A 63 -3.76 -7.80 17.27
N GLY A 64 -4.77 -7.94 18.11
CA GLY A 64 -5.25 -6.88 18.97
C GLY A 64 -6.25 -5.95 18.27
N ASN A 65 -6.05 -4.66 18.40
CA ASN A 65 -6.86 -3.63 17.75
C ASN A 65 -6.01 -2.75 16.81
N PRO A 66 -5.59 -3.30 15.65
CA PRO A 66 -4.65 -2.64 14.73
C PRO A 66 -5.20 -1.39 14.05
N VAL A 67 -6.50 -1.13 14.17
CA VAL A 67 -7.15 0.09 13.62
C VAL A 67 -7.36 1.16 14.68
N SER A 68 -7.01 0.89 15.93
CA SER A 68 -7.09 1.88 16.99
C SER A 68 -5.97 2.92 16.88
N ARG A 69 -6.19 4.07 17.50
CA ARG A 69 -5.19 5.14 17.55
C ARG A 69 -3.85 4.69 18.12
N THR A 70 -3.84 3.77 19.08
CA THR A 70 -2.64 3.29 19.75
C THR A 70 -2.09 1.99 19.14
N GLY A 71 -2.93 1.17 18.54
CA GLY A 71 -2.55 -0.14 17.99
C GLY A 71 -2.19 -0.13 16.50
N SER A 72 -2.50 0.97 15.78
CA SER A 72 -2.22 1.07 14.34
C SER A 72 -0.77 1.40 14.02
N GLY A 73 0.00 1.90 14.98
CA GLY A 73 1.34 2.44 14.73
C GLY A 73 1.36 3.78 13.98
N PHE A 74 0.18 4.32 13.62
CA PHE A 74 0.09 5.62 12.96
C PHE A 74 0.28 6.76 13.96
N VAL A 75 1.12 7.73 13.58
CA VAL A 75 1.32 9.00 14.30
C VAL A 75 1.38 10.11 13.26
N GLN A 76 0.48 11.08 13.34
CA GLN A 76 0.41 12.15 12.36
C GLN A 76 1.66 13.04 12.36
N ASP A 77 2.15 13.37 13.55
CA ASP A 77 3.33 14.20 13.70
C ASP A 77 4.58 13.44 13.24
N GLY A 78 5.27 13.97 12.25
CA GLY A 78 6.45 13.36 11.67
C GLY A 78 6.17 12.21 10.69
N TRP A 79 4.90 11.98 10.31
CA TRP A 79 4.58 10.98 9.32
C TRP A 79 5.08 11.37 7.93
N ASP A 80 5.83 10.47 7.30
CA ASP A 80 6.29 10.66 5.93
C ASP A 80 5.23 10.16 4.94
N TRP A 81 4.53 11.07 4.31
CA TRP A 81 3.46 10.79 3.36
C TRP A 81 3.94 10.22 2.02
N ASN A 82 5.24 10.15 1.77
CA ASN A 82 5.82 9.37 0.69
C ASN A 82 5.75 7.87 0.95
N ARG A 83 5.78 7.47 2.23
CA ARG A 83 6.03 6.11 2.70
C ARG A 83 4.78 5.45 3.25
N LEU A 84 3.87 5.10 2.39
CA LEU A 84 2.71 4.29 2.75
C LEU A 84 3.04 2.81 2.59
N PRO A 85 2.63 1.91 3.52
CA PRO A 85 3.00 0.49 3.46
C PRO A 85 2.68 -0.16 2.11
N GLY A 86 3.67 -0.85 1.54
CA GLY A 86 3.58 -1.56 0.27
C GLY A 86 3.70 -0.69 -0.98
N THR A 87 3.63 0.64 -0.88
CA THR A 87 3.65 1.51 -2.06
C THR A 87 5.03 1.63 -2.69
N THR A 88 5.07 1.85 -4.00
CA THR A 88 6.27 2.27 -4.74
C THR A 88 6.05 3.69 -5.20
N THR A 89 6.92 4.61 -4.81
CA THR A 89 6.71 6.06 -4.92
C THR A 89 8.01 6.79 -5.29
N ILE A 90 7.88 7.99 -5.83
CA ILE A 90 8.99 8.95 -5.89
C ILE A 90 8.99 9.71 -4.56
N HIS A 91 10.11 9.69 -3.84
CA HIS A 91 10.24 10.35 -2.54
C HIS A 91 10.46 11.84 -2.72
N LEU A 92 9.42 12.60 -2.60
CA LEU A 92 9.42 14.06 -2.77
C LEU A 92 9.65 14.79 -1.45
N PRO A 93 10.26 15.99 -1.48
CA PRO A 93 10.18 16.92 -0.37
C PRO A 93 8.72 17.22 0.01
N PHE A 94 8.47 17.49 1.28
CA PHE A 94 7.13 17.68 1.82
C PHE A 94 6.32 18.75 1.04
N GLU A 95 6.99 19.82 0.65
CA GLU A 95 6.39 20.95 -0.08
C GLU A 95 5.88 20.53 -1.47
N LEU A 96 6.50 19.51 -2.08
CA LEU A 96 6.10 18.98 -3.39
C LEU A 96 5.09 17.86 -3.30
N LEU A 97 4.85 17.32 -2.11
CA LEU A 97 3.80 16.32 -1.89
C LEU A 97 2.41 16.92 -1.90
N ASP A 98 2.26 18.19 -1.57
CA ASP A 98 0.96 18.86 -1.62
C ASP A 98 0.36 18.72 -3.02
N SER A 99 -0.84 18.23 -3.10
CA SER A 99 -1.48 17.98 -4.39
C SER A 99 -1.70 19.30 -5.15
N PRO A 100 -1.29 19.41 -6.43
CA PRO A 100 -1.62 20.58 -7.25
C PRO A 100 -3.11 20.64 -7.58
N LEU A 101 -3.86 19.56 -7.38
CA LEU A 101 -5.29 19.49 -7.62
C LEU A 101 -6.03 20.34 -6.59
N LYS A 102 -6.98 21.16 -7.05
CA LYS A 102 -7.78 22.02 -6.20
C LYS A 102 -9.24 21.57 -6.20
N GLY A 103 -9.93 21.87 -5.11
CA GLY A 103 -11.30 21.40 -4.91
C GLY A 103 -11.35 19.91 -4.60
N THR A 104 -12.53 19.32 -4.65
CA THR A 104 -12.68 17.86 -4.53
C THR A 104 -12.31 17.21 -5.85
N THR A 105 -11.25 16.46 -5.84
CA THR A 105 -10.73 15.79 -7.04
C THR A 105 -10.41 14.33 -6.76
N MET A 106 -10.96 13.47 -7.58
CA MET A 106 -10.69 12.03 -7.55
C MET A 106 -9.46 11.71 -8.41
N ALA A 107 -8.52 11.02 -7.80
CA ALA A 107 -7.25 10.71 -8.39
C ALA A 107 -7.30 9.42 -9.21
N HIS A 108 -7.28 9.50 -10.53
CA HIS A 108 -7.27 8.37 -11.45
C HIS A 108 -5.89 8.11 -12.06
N SER A 109 -5.61 6.85 -12.39
CA SER A 109 -4.47 6.46 -13.24
C SER A 109 -4.82 6.63 -14.73
N LYS A 110 -3.85 6.52 -15.60
CA LYS A 110 -4.04 6.26 -17.04
C LYS A 110 -4.02 4.77 -17.38
N GLU A 111 -3.57 3.94 -16.46
CA GLU A 111 -3.52 2.49 -16.63
C GLU A 111 -4.82 1.88 -16.09
N ASN A 112 -5.36 0.89 -16.79
CA ASN A 112 -6.62 0.26 -16.43
C ASN A 112 -6.46 -1.13 -15.80
N PHE A 113 -5.23 -1.62 -15.66
CA PHE A 113 -4.97 -2.95 -15.09
C PHE A 113 -4.72 -2.86 -13.60
N SER A 114 -5.71 -3.21 -12.80
CA SER A 114 -5.59 -3.46 -11.36
C SER A 114 -6.74 -4.33 -10.87
N GLY A 115 -6.43 -5.30 -10.05
CA GLY A 115 -7.45 -6.17 -9.47
C GLY A 115 -6.88 -7.38 -8.76
N SER A 116 -7.79 -8.22 -8.32
CA SER A 116 -7.48 -9.42 -7.55
C SER A 116 -8.20 -10.64 -8.10
N SER A 117 -7.66 -11.82 -7.79
CA SER A 117 -8.24 -13.11 -8.10
C SER A 117 -8.08 -14.06 -6.93
N SER A 118 -9.02 -14.96 -6.75
CA SER A 118 -9.05 -15.92 -5.65
C SER A 118 -9.03 -17.33 -6.19
N LEU A 119 -8.30 -18.20 -5.53
CA LEU A 119 -8.33 -19.64 -5.74
C LEU A 119 -9.11 -20.28 -4.59
N GLU A 120 -10.29 -20.80 -4.92
CA GLU A 120 -11.22 -21.48 -3.98
C GLU A 120 -11.58 -20.64 -2.74
N GLY A 121 -11.48 -19.31 -2.81
CA GLY A 121 -11.71 -18.43 -1.66
C GLY A 121 -10.64 -18.52 -0.57
N LYS A 122 -9.64 -19.37 -0.71
CA LYS A 122 -8.60 -19.61 0.31
C LYS A 122 -7.35 -18.78 0.06
N ASN A 123 -6.79 -18.90 -1.12
CA ASN A 123 -5.59 -18.22 -1.56
C ASN A 123 -5.96 -17.20 -2.64
N GLY A 124 -5.07 -16.30 -2.96
CA GLY A 124 -5.35 -15.34 -4.00
C GLY A 124 -4.18 -14.46 -4.35
N MET A 125 -4.41 -13.58 -5.29
CA MET A 125 -3.42 -12.61 -5.71
C MET A 125 -4.08 -11.27 -6.00
N PHE A 126 -3.27 -10.23 -5.86
CA PHE A 126 -3.55 -8.89 -6.35
C PHE A 126 -2.45 -8.49 -7.32
N ALA A 127 -2.78 -7.79 -8.39
CA ALA A 127 -1.79 -7.23 -9.30
C ALA A 127 -2.27 -5.90 -9.86
N MET A 128 -1.31 -5.01 -10.16
CA MET A 128 -1.58 -3.77 -10.87
C MET A 128 -0.40 -3.36 -11.75
N LYS A 129 -0.70 -2.62 -12.80
CA LYS A 129 0.25 -1.74 -13.46
C LYS A 129 0.10 -0.36 -12.83
N LEU A 130 1.16 0.10 -12.19
CA LEU A 130 1.26 1.45 -11.68
C LEU A 130 1.73 2.36 -12.79
N MET A 131 1.03 3.47 -12.99
CA MET A 131 1.45 4.56 -13.84
C MET A 131 1.12 5.87 -13.13
N GLU A 132 2.10 6.75 -13.02
CA GLU A 132 1.89 8.09 -12.47
C GLU A 132 0.95 8.89 -13.37
N ARG A 133 0.32 9.91 -12.84
CA ARG A 133 -0.59 10.75 -13.60
C ARG A 133 0.17 11.62 -14.58
N ASN A 134 -0.46 11.92 -15.71
CA ASN A 134 0.06 12.92 -16.65
C ASN A 134 -0.50 14.31 -16.31
N LEU A 135 -0.04 14.87 -15.22
CA LEU A 135 -0.41 16.19 -14.75
C LEU A 135 0.85 16.97 -14.37
N GLU A 136 0.74 18.28 -14.33
CA GLU A 136 1.81 19.14 -13.82
C GLU A 136 2.24 18.69 -12.42
N ASN A 137 3.54 18.68 -12.16
CA ASN A 137 4.17 18.20 -10.92
C ASN A 137 4.05 16.68 -10.67
N PHE A 138 3.64 15.91 -11.68
CA PHE A 138 3.72 14.46 -11.66
C PHE A 138 4.70 13.98 -12.75
N THR A 139 5.21 12.76 -12.57
CA THR A 139 6.18 12.13 -13.48
C THR A 139 5.51 10.99 -14.25
N PRO A 140 4.93 11.26 -15.44
CA PRO A 140 4.05 10.30 -16.11
C PRO A 140 4.75 9.06 -16.66
N ASP A 141 6.06 9.05 -16.74
CA ASP A 141 6.88 7.89 -17.10
C ASP A 141 7.29 7.04 -15.89
N PHE A 142 6.91 7.47 -14.68
CA PHE A 142 7.02 6.62 -13.51
C PHE A 142 6.02 5.46 -13.61
N VAL A 143 6.54 4.27 -13.84
CA VAL A 143 5.76 3.05 -14.00
C VAL A 143 6.35 1.91 -13.19
N ALA A 144 5.48 0.97 -12.80
CA ALA A 144 5.86 -0.28 -12.14
C ALA A 144 4.80 -1.36 -12.38
N ARG A 145 5.18 -2.62 -12.25
CA ARG A 145 4.24 -3.72 -12.08
C ARG A 145 4.36 -4.23 -10.66
N LYS A 146 3.24 -4.31 -9.98
CA LYS A 146 3.16 -4.80 -8.60
C LYS A 146 2.26 -6.01 -8.54
N SER A 147 2.71 -7.04 -7.83
CA SER A 147 1.94 -8.25 -7.60
C SER A 147 2.11 -8.72 -6.16
N VAL A 148 1.04 -9.18 -5.56
CA VAL A 148 1.04 -9.77 -4.22
C VAL A 148 0.35 -11.12 -4.29
N PHE A 149 1.05 -12.16 -3.91
CA PHE A 149 0.54 -13.52 -3.84
C PHE A 149 0.30 -13.90 -2.38
N CYS A 150 -0.92 -14.28 -2.06
CA CYS A 150 -1.36 -14.60 -0.70
C CYS A 150 -1.72 -16.08 -0.60
N PHE A 151 -1.02 -16.82 0.23
CA PHE A 151 -1.25 -18.26 0.40
C PHE A 151 -0.79 -18.72 1.79
N ASP A 152 -1.41 -19.78 2.29
CA ASP A 152 -1.16 -20.29 3.63
C ASP A 152 -1.25 -19.20 4.70
N ASN A 153 -0.15 -18.92 5.38
CA ASN A 153 -0.04 -17.86 6.40
C ASN A 153 1.02 -16.82 5.99
N ARG A 154 1.13 -16.52 4.70
CA ARG A 154 2.16 -15.63 4.16
C ARG A 154 1.70 -14.89 2.91
N MET A 155 2.46 -13.89 2.52
CA MET A 155 2.35 -13.27 1.21
C MET A 155 3.74 -13.01 0.63
N ILE A 156 3.81 -13.00 -0.70
CA ILE A 156 4.98 -12.60 -1.47
C ILE A 156 4.62 -11.36 -2.26
N CYS A 157 5.38 -10.29 -2.07
CA CYS A 157 5.23 -9.03 -2.80
C CYS A 157 6.33 -8.92 -3.84
N LEU A 158 5.97 -8.62 -5.08
CA LEU A 158 6.90 -8.42 -6.20
C LEU A 158 6.67 -7.05 -6.83
N GLY A 159 7.79 -6.34 -7.08
CA GLY A 159 7.84 -5.14 -7.89
C GLY A 159 8.76 -5.36 -9.09
N THR A 160 8.28 -5.13 -10.30
CA THR A 160 9.08 -5.31 -11.52
C THR A 160 8.84 -4.17 -12.50
N GLY A 161 9.82 -3.94 -13.41
CA GLY A 161 9.74 -2.90 -14.42
C GLY A 161 9.55 -1.51 -13.82
N ILE A 162 10.17 -1.27 -12.67
CA ILE A 162 10.13 0.03 -11.99
C ILE A 162 11.06 0.96 -12.77
N THR A 163 10.50 2.00 -13.38
CA THR A 163 11.24 3.02 -14.13
C THR A 163 10.74 4.41 -13.79
N ASN A 164 11.65 5.36 -13.79
CA ASN A 164 11.37 6.75 -13.48
C ASN A 164 12.46 7.64 -14.10
N SER A 165 12.09 8.67 -14.84
CA SER A 165 13.03 9.65 -15.39
C SER A 165 13.37 10.80 -14.44
N ASN A 166 12.70 10.89 -13.30
CA ASN A 166 13.03 11.88 -12.28
C ASN A 166 14.38 11.56 -11.65
N ALA A 167 15.40 12.32 -12.00
CA ALA A 167 16.76 12.14 -11.48
C ALA A 167 16.98 12.88 -10.13
N ASP A 168 16.08 13.77 -9.75
CA ASP A 168 16.24 14.61 -8.57
C ASP A 168 15.84 13.91 -7.28
N TYR A 169 14.91 12.94 -7.38
CA TYR A 169 14.34 12.27 -6.22
C TYR A 169 14.36 10.75 -6.36
N PRO A 170 14.67 10.00 -5.29
CA PRO A 170 14.75 8.56 -5.33
C PRO A 170 13.37 7.90 -5.50
N THR A 171 13.37 6.75 -6.17
CA THR A 171 12.22 5.84 -6.21
C THR A 171 12.37 4.82 -5.10
N GLU A 172 11.35 4.70 -4.24
CA GLU A 172 11.37 3.83 -3.08
C GLU A 172 10.17 2.87 -3.07
N THR A 173 10.37 1.66 -2.56
CA THR A 173 9.28 0.76 -2.16
C THR A 173 9.28 0.65 -0.64
N THR A 174 8.18 1.03 -0.03
CA THR A 174 8.03 1.03 1.43
C THR A 174 7.51 -0.33 1.90
N LEU A 175 8.21 -0.97 2.80
CA LEU A 175 7.71 -2.17 3.47
C LEU A 175 6.65 -1.79 4.51
N PHE A 176 7.03 -0.95 5.45
CA PHE A 176 6.12 -0.41 6.48
C PHE A 176 6.62 0.95 6.97
N GLN A 177 5.73 1.68 7.59
CA GLN A 177 6.02 2.86 8.40
C GLN A 177 5.14 2.81 9.64
N THR A 178 5.75 2.87 10.82
CA THR A 178 5.05 2.83 12.10
C THR A 178 5.76 3.69 13.12
N LYS A 179 5.05 4.12 14.15
CA LYS A 179 5.69 4.60 15.36
C LYS A 179 6.59 3.51 15.93
N TYR A 180 7.81 3.84 16.31
CA TYR A 180 8.72 2.86 16.91
C TYR A 180 8.12 2.24 18.17
N ASN A 181 8.07 0.91 18.19
CA ASN A 181 7.54 0.10 19.29
C ASN A 181 8.38 -1.18 19.48
N GLY A 182 9.71 -1.02 19.59
CA GLY A 182 10.62 -2.15 19.78
C GLY A 182 10.85 -2.99 18.52
N GLY A 183 10.75 -2.38 17.34
CA GLY A 183 11.09 -3.06 16.09
C GLY A 183 12.55 -3.51 16.04
N GLU A 184 12.82 -4.61 15.35
CA GLU A 184 14.15 -5.21 15.24
C GLU A 184 14.53 -5.46 13.77
N GLN A 185 15.82 -5.41 13.49
CA GLN A 185 16.40 -5.84 12.25
C GLN A 185 17.46 -6.89 12.51
N LYS A 186 17.42 -8.00 11.76
CA LYS A 186 18.45 -9.03 11.76
C LYS A 186 18.95 -9.24 10.33
N VAL A 187 20.26 -9.38 10.18
CA VAL A 187 20.88 -9.73 8.90
C VAL A 187 21.14 -11.23 8.91
N GLY A 188 20.54 -11.94 7.97
CA GLY A 188 20.77 -13.35 7.73
C GLY A 188 21.69 -13.59 6.51
N ASN A 189 22.06 -14.84 6.25
CA ASN A 189 22.80 -15.21 5.05
C ASN A 189 21.96 -15.11 3.77
N ASP A 190 20.64 -15.06 3.93
CA ASP A 190 19.60 -15.06 2.88
C ASP A 190 18.88 -13.72 2.72
N GLY A 191 19.33 -12.68 3.45
CA GLY A 191 18.71 -11.35 3.38
C GLY A 191 18.51 -10.69 4.72
N TYR A 192 17.54 -9.76 4.76
CA TYR A 192 17.18 -8.99 5.95
C TYR A 192 15.88 -9.50 6.54
N TRP A 193 15.87 -9.73 7.86
CA TRP A 193 14.68 -10.02 8.62
C TRP A 193 14.32 -8.79 9.45
N LEU A 194 13.10 -8.30 9.30
CA LEU A 194 12.60 -7.10 9.96
C LEU A 194 11.35 -7.42 10.78
N HIS A 195 11.26 -6.84 11.97
CA HIS A 195 10.05 -6.87 12.81
C HIS A 195 9.64 -5.43 13.09
N ASP A 196 8.38 -5.08 12.84
CA ASP A 196 7.90 -3.70 12.91
C ASP A 196 7.49 -3.25 14.32
N GLY A 197 7.57 -4.13 15.31
CA GLY A 197 7.09 -3.87 16.68
C GLY A 197 5.58 -4.06 16.87
N TYR A 198 4.85 -4.51 15.84
CA TYR A 198 3.40 -4.74 15.84
C TYR A 198 3.03 -6.15 15.37
N ASP A 199 3.86 -7.13 15.69
CA ASP A 199 3.71 -8.55 15.34
C ASP A 199 3.79 -8.87 13.83
N ASN A 200 4.30 -7.97 12.99
CA ASN A 200 4.53 -8.25 11.59
C ASN A 200 6.01 -8.49 11.30
N TYR A 201 6.29 -9.49 10.47
CA TYR A 201 7.63 -9.90 10.09
C TYR A 201 7.80 -9.81 8.58
N TYR A 202 8.94 -9.29 8.16
CA TYR A 202 9.29 -9.08 6.76
C TYR A 202 10.64 -9.74 6.48
N HIS A 203 10.77 -10.33 5.29
CA HIS A 203 12.02 -10.84 4.76
C HIS A 203 12.28 -10.21 3.39
N VAL A 204 13.48 -9.64 3.19
CA VAL A 204 13.86 -8.91 1.96
C VAL A 204 15.17 -9.44 1.42
#